data_9040a0313de426597347d99b24cb0168
#
_entry.id   9040a0313de426597347d99b24cb0168
#
_cell.length_a   1.000
_cell.length_b   1.000
_cell.length_c   1.000
_cell.angle_alpha   90.00
_cell.angle_beta   90.00
_cell.angle_gamma   90.00
#
_symmetry.space_group_name_H-M   'P 1'
#
loop_
_entity.id
_entity.type
_entity.pdbx_description
1 polymer ?
#
loop_
_entity_poly.entity_id
_entity_poly.type
_entity_poly.pdbx_seq_one_letter_code
_entity_poly.pdbx_strand_id
1 'polypeptide(L)'
;MKRAVFIDRDGTISEEVGYINHPSRFRVFPYAAAAIKHLNEAGWLAVVVTNQAGVARGYFSEDMIQTVHAEMKAELEAAGARLDAVYYCAHHPSVGEPPYRFDCDCRKPKPGLISQAARDFSVDLAGSWMVGDRYSDVELARNAGVKSMFVMSGYGRGEWEHQRLNWTEQPDMVAENLLEAVQIIVAQ
;
A
#
# COMPACT_ATOMS: atom_id res chain seq x y z
N MET A 1 7.60 20.20 -6.25
CA MET A 1 7.50 18.75 -5.93
C MET A 1 6.04 18.38 -5.85
N LYS A 2 5.67 17.15 -6.21
CA LYS A 2 4.28 16.66 -6.16
C LYS A 2 4.00 15.99 -4.82
N ARG A 3 2.79 16.14 -4.28
CA ARG A 3 2.34 15.36 -3.13
C ARG A 3 1.85 13.98 -3.60
N ALA A 4 2.07 12.94 -2.79
CA ALA A 4 1.66 11.58 -3.09
C ALA A 4 0.87 10.97 -1.94
N VAL A 5 -0.06 10.08 -2.27
CA VAL A 5 -0.61 9.12 -1.34
C VAL A 5 -0.04 7.75 -1.72
N PHE A 6 0.80 7.22 -0.84
CA PHE A 6 1.27 5.84 -0.90
C PHE A 6 0.21 4.94 -0.29
N ILE A 7 -0.16 3.89 -0.98
CA ILE A 7 -1.33 3.07 -0.63
C ILE A 7 -0.90 1.61 -0.56
N ASP A 8 -1.19 0.92 0.54
CA ASP A 8 -1.05 -0.53 0.56
C ASP A 8 -2.09 -1.18 -0.37
N ARG A 9 -1.79 -2.37 -0.85
CA ARG A 9 -2.68 -3.09 -1.76
C ARG A 9 -3.70 -3.93 -1.00
N ASP A 10 -3.22 -5.00 -0.37
CA ASP A 10 -4.06 -6.00 0.30
C ASP A 10 -4.62 -5.44 1.61
N GLY A 11 -5.93 -5.46 1.78
CA GLY A 11 -6.62 -4.86 2.91
C GLY A 11 -6.94 -3.37 2.76
N THR A 12 -6.40 -2.67 1.74
CA THR A 12 -6.58 -1.22 1.53
C THR A 12 -7.23 -0.90 0.18
N ILE A 13 -6.63 -1.32 -0.94
CA ILE A 13 -7.24 -1.21 -2.29
C ILE A 13 -8.09 -2.44 -2.59
N SER A 14 -7.64 -3.61 -2.18
CA SER A 14 -8.28 -4.91 -2.41
C SER A 14 -8.57 -5.63 -1.11
N GLU A 15 -9.48 -6.61 -1.19
CA GLU A 15 -9.73 -7.50 -0.05
C GLU A 15 -8.46 -8.20 0.42
N GLU A 16 -8.31 -8.37 1.73
CA GLU A 16 -7.26 -9.17 2.33
C GLU A 16 -7.71 -10.64 2.37
N VAL A 17 -7.07 -11.46 1.56
CA VAL A 17 -7.38 -12.90 1.45
C VAL A 17 -6.17 -13.79 1.72
N GLY A 18 -5.15 -13.24 2.36
CA GLY A 18 -3.85 -13.87 2.55
C GLY A 18 -3.02 -13.83 1.26
N TYR A 19 -2.52 -14.98 0.84
CA TYR A 19 -1.71 -15.05 -0.38
C TYR A 19 -2.58 -15.22 -1.63
N ILE A 20 -2.44 -14.30 -2.58
CA ILE A 20 -3.16 -14.34 -3.87
C ILE A 20 -2.33 -15.20 -4.84
N ASN A 21 -2.66 -16.47 -4.90
CA ASN A 21 -1.99 -17.45 -5.76
C ASN A 21 -2.70 -17.70 -7.11
N HIS A 22 -3.78 -16.99 -7.37
CA HIS A 22 -4.50 -16.98 -8.64
C HIS A 22 -5.28 -15.66 -8.80
N PRO A 23 -5.37 -15.06 -10.00
CA PRO A 23 -6.06 -13.78 -10.21
C PRO A 23 -7.52 -13.77 -9.74
N SER A 24 -8.26 -14.89 -9.88
CA SER A 24 -9.65 -14.99 -9.44
C SER A 24 -9.88 -14.75 -7.93
N ARG A 25 -8.82 -14.73 -7.14
CA ARG A 25 -8.87 -14.41 -5.70
C ARG A 25 -8.64 -12.93 -5.41
N PHE A 26 -8.21 -12.17 -6.40
CA PHE A 26 -8.02 -10.73 -6.28
C PHE A 26 -9.36 -10.00 -6.47
N ARG A 27 -9.71 -9.13 -5.54
CA ARG A 27 -10.95 -8.34 -5.59
C ARG A 27 -10.66 -6.93 -5.12
N VAL A 28 -10.84 -5.97 -6.01
CA VAL A 28 -10.76 -4.54 -5.65
C VAL A 28 -11.98 -4.17 -4.79
N PHE A 29 -11.77 -3.41 -3.73
CA PHE A 29 -12.89 -2.90 -2.94
C PHE A 29 -13.76 -1.95 -3.77
N PRO A 30 -15.09 -1.98 -3.60
CA PRO A 30 -16.01 -1.17 -4.41
C PRO A 30 -15.77 0.33 -4.35
N TYR A 31 -15.18 0.82 -3.27
CA TYR A 31 -14.86 2.23 -3.05
C TYR A 31 -13.48 2.65 -3.58
N ALA A 32 -12.61 1.70 -3.94
CA ALA A 32 -11.20 2.01 -4.24
C ALA A 32 -11.04 2.90 -5.48
N ALA A 33 -11.80 2.61 -6.54
CA ALA A 33 -11.76 3.43 -7.75
C ALA A 33 -12.19 4.89 -7.47
N ALA A 34 -13.27 5.08 -6.70
CA ALA A 34 -13.73 6.42 -6.33
C ALA A 34 -12.68 7.18 -5.50
N ALA A 35 -12.02 6.49 -4.56
CA ALA A 35 -10.94 7.06 -3.76
C ALA A 35 -9.76 7.51 -4.63
N ILE A 36 -9.25 6.64 -5.49
CA ILE A 36 -8.11 6.94 -6.35
C ILE A 36 -8.45 8.05 -7.36
N LYS A 37 -9.65 8.01 -7.94
CA LYS A 37 -10.13 9.08 -8.83
C LYS A 37 -10.14 10.44 -8.12
N HIS A 38 -10.59 10.48 -6.87
CA HIS A 38 -10.61 11.71 -6.08
C HIS A 38 -9.18 12.26 -5.84
N LEU A 39 -8.18 11.39 -5.61
CA LEU A 39 -6.77 11.80 -5.56
C LEU A 39 -6.31 12.40 -6.89
N ASN A 40 -6.63 11.74 -8.01
CA ASN A 40 -6.25 12.20 -9.34
C ASN A 40 -6.83 13.59 -9.66
N GLU A 41 -8.11 13.80 -9.33
CA GLU A 41 -8.80 15.09 -9.53
C GLU A 41 -8.21 16.21 -8.66
N ALA A 42 -7.74 15.87 -7.46
CA ALA A 42 -7.06 16.79 -6.55
C ALA A 42 -5.57 17.02 -6.88
N GLY A 43 -5.04 16.36 -7.93
CA GLY A 43 -3.66 16.51 -8.38
C GLY A 43 -2.61 15.77 -7.54
N TRP A 44 -3.03 14.81 -6.72
CA TRP A 44 -2.13 13.94 -5.97
C TRP A 44 -1.69 12.75 -6.81
N LEU A 45 -0.46 12.27 -6.57
CA LEU A 45 -0.01 10.98 -7.08
C LEU A 45 -0.62 9.86 -6.25
N ALA A 46 -1.18 8.85 -6.92
CA ALA A 46 -1.65 7.61 -6.31
C ALA A 46 -0.62 6.50 -6.58
N VAL A 47 0.13 6.09 -5.56
CA VAL A 47 1.26 5.16 -5.67
C VAL A 47 1.05 3.96 -4.76
N VAL A 48 1.02 2.76 -5.33
CA VAL A 48 0.91 1.52 -4.54
C VAL A 48 2.28 1.10 -4.03
N VAL A 49 2.37 0.72 -2.74
CA VAL A 49 3.57 0.16 -2.09
C VAL A 49 3.17 -1.08 -1.27
N THR A 50 3.56 -2.27 -1.72
CA THR A 50 3.05 -3.53 -1.15
C THR A 50 4.13 -4.57 -0.91
N ASN A 51 4.01 -5.34 0.19
CA ASN A 51 4.83 -6.51 0.48
C ASN A 51 4.22 -7.75 -0.16
N GLN A 52 4.96 -8.44 -1.03
CA GLN A 52 4.52 -9.64 -1.75
C GLN A 52 5.45 -10.84 -1.49
N ALA A 53 5.69 -11.13 -0.22
CA ALA A 53 6.61 -12.19 0.20
C ALA A 53 6.13 -13.63 -0.13
N GLY A 54 4.97 -13.80 -0.74
CA GLY A 54 4.51 -15.09 -1.28
C GLY A 54 5.47 -15.65 -2.33
N VAL A 55 6.19 -14.79 -3.05
CA VAL A 55 7.26 -15.19 -3.98
C VAL A 55 8.41 -15.85 -3.22
N ALA A 56 8.95 -15.20 -2.21
CA ALA A 56 10.01 -15.77 -1.37
C ALA A 56 9.57 -17.09 -0.71
N ARG A 57 8.29 -17.24 -0.41
CA ARG A 57 7.71 -18.47 0.16
C ARG A 57 7.42 -19.57 -0.86
N GLY A 58 7.59 -19.28 -2.17
CA GLY A 58 7.30 -20.23 -3.24
C GLY A 58 5.81 -20.48 -3.49
N TYR A 59 4.92 -19.60 -3.01
CA TYR A 59 3.48 -19.76 -3.18
C TYR A 59 2.99 -19.33 -4.57
N PHE A 60 3.70 -18.41 -5.22
CA PHE A 60 3.46 -17.92 -6.57
C PHE A 60 4.71 -17.21 -7.12
N SER A 61 4.75 -17.04 -8.45
CA SER A 61 5.84 -16.35 -9.15
C SER A 61 5.65 -14.83 -9.19
N GLU A 62 6.71 -14.10 -9.57
CA GLU A 62 6.58 -12.67 -9.85
C GLU A 62 5.64 -12.38 -11.02
N ASP A 63 5.57 -13.28 -12.03
CA ASP A 63 4.62 -13.15 -13.14
C ASP A 63 3.16 -13.11 -12.65
N MET A 64 2.86 -13.86 -11.58
CA MET A 64 1.54 -13.79 -10.95
C MET A 64 1.26 -12.42 -10.35
N ILE A 65 2.26 -11.81 -9.69
CA ILE A 65 2.14 -10.44 -9.16
C ILE A 65 1.88 -9.45 -10.29
N GLN A 66 2.64 -9.56 -11.39
CA GLN A 66 2.47 -8.68 -12.55
C GLN A 66 1.07 -8.83 -13.17
N THR A 67 0.56 -10.05 -13.27
CA THR A 67 -0.79 -10.33 -13.76
C THR A 67 -1.85 -9.66 -12.87
N VAL A 68 -1.77 -9.86 -11.55
CA VAL A 68 -2.70 -9.24 -10.58
C VAL A 68 -2.62 -7.70 -10.63
N HIS A 69 -1.41 -7.13 -10.74
CA HIS A 69 -1.25 -5.69 -10.84
C HIS A 69 -1.78 -5.12 -12.17
N ALA A 70 -1.66 -5.87 -13.27
CA ALA A 70 -2.23 -5.48 -14.56
C ALA A 70 -3.77 -5.48 -14.51
N GLU A 71 -4.38 -6.52 -13.93
CA GLU A 71 -5.83 -6.59 -13.72
C GLU A 71 -6.33 -5.46 -12.81
N MET A 72 -5.65 -5.21 -11.69
CA MET A 72 -5.97 -4.10 -10.78
C MET A 72 -5.97 -2.75 -11.51
N LYS A 73 -4.92 -2.47 -12.30
CA LYS A 73 -4.83 -1.23 -13.07
C LYS A 73 -5.95 -1.11 -14.07
N ALA A 74 -6.22 -2.19 -14.83
CA ALA A 74 -7.27 -2.19 -15.85
C ALA A 74 -8.66 -1.97 -15.25
N GLU A 75 -8.97 -2.59 -14.11
CA GLU A 75 -10.24 -2.41 -13.40
C GLU A 75 -10.41 -0.97 -12.90
N LEU A 76 -9.37 -0.38 -12.28
CA LEU A 76 -9.39 0.99 -11.81
C LEU A 76 -9.50 2.00 -12.96
N GLU A 77 -8.76 1.78 -14.07
CA GLU A 77 -8.81 2.63 -15.27
C GLU A 77 -10.17 2.58 -15.95
N ALA A 78 -10.81 1.41 -16.01
CA ALA A 78 -12.18 1.27 -16.53
C ALA A 78 -13.20 2.08 -15.72
N ALA A 79 -12.93 2.30 -14.42
CA ALA A 79 -13.74 3.15 -13.54
C ALA A 79 -13.28 4.63 -13.53
N GLY A 80 -12.30 5.01 -14.36
CA GLY A 80 -11.79 6.37 -14.48
C GLY A 80 -10.79 6.79 -13.40
N ALA A 81 -10.19 5.83 -12.72
CA ALA A 81 -9.14 6.03 -11.71
C ALA A 81 -7.77 5.59 -12.24
N ARG A 82 -6.71 6.34 -11.93
CA ARG A 82 -5.35 6.07 -12.44
C ARG A 82 -4.36 5.91 -11.30
N LEU A 83 -3.65 4.79 -11.28
CA LEU A 83 -2.45 4.62 -10.47
C LEU A 83 -1.22 5.16 -11.22
N ASP A 84 -0.46 6.03 -10.56
CA ASP A 84 0.77 6.59 -11.14
C ASP A 84 1.92 5.57 -11.13
N ALA A 85 2.00 4.73 -10.11
CA ALA A 85 2.95 3.62 -10.03
C ALA A 85 2.49 2.51 -9.09
N VAL A 86 3.08 1.32 -9.26
CA VAL A 86 2.95 0.18 -8.33
C VAL A 86 4.34 -0.35 -8.04
N TYR A 87 4.77 -0.27 -6.78
CA TYR A 87 6.01 -0.84 -6.28
C TYR A 87 5.72 -1.99 -5.33
N TYR A 88 6.50 -3.05 -5.41
CA TYR A 88 6.34 -4.20 -4.52
C TYR A 88 7.67 -4.77 -4.05
N CYS A 89 7.65 -5.45 -2.94
CA CYS A 89 8.78 -6.21 -2.41
C CYS A 89 8.45 -7.70 -2.41
N ALA A 90 9.19 -8.48 -3.19
CA ALA A 90 9.07 -9.94 -3.27
C ALA A 90 9.93 -10.68 -2.22
N HIS A 91 10.77 -9.95 -1.46
CA HIS A 91 11.77 -10.52 -0.58
C HIS A 91 11.26 -10.84 0.82
N HIS A 92 11.98 -11.75 1.50
CA HIS A 92 11.79 -12.04 2.92
C HIS A 92 13.16 -12.27 3.59
N PRO A 93 13.41 -11.71 4.80
CA PRO A 93 14.74 -11.78 5.41
C PRO A 93 15.16 -13.19 5.82
N SER A 94 14.22 -14.10 6.09
CA SER A 94 14.53 -15.43 6.67
C SER A 94 13.87 -16.62 5.96
N VAL A 95 12.99 -16.38 4.97
CA VAL A 95 12.21 -17.44 4.31
C VAL A 95 12.50 -17.47 2.82
N GLY A 96 12.47 -18.69 2.23
CA GLY A 96 12.72 -18.91 0.80
C GLY A 96 14.20 -19.15 0.49
N GLU A 97 14.55 -19.01 -0.77
CA GLU A 97 15.90 -19.18 -1.30
C GLU A 97 16.35 -17.90 -2.05
N PRO A 98 17.67 -17.70 -2.25
CA PRO A 98 18.15 -16.63 -3.13
C PRO A 98 17.52 -16.73 -4.55
N PRO A 99 17.21 -15.59 -5.20
CA PRO A 99 17.51 -14.21 -4.79
C PRO A 99 16.48 -13.58 -3.84
N TYR A 100 15.42 -14.28 -3.45
CA TYR A 100 14.32 -13.69 -2.68
C TYR A 100 14.55 -13.70 -1.17
N ARG A 101 15.45 -14.56 -0.66
CA ARG A 101 15.80 -14.59 0.76
C ARG A 101 16.97 -13.67 1.06
N PHE A 102 16.70 -12.43 1.40
CA PHE A 102 17.66 -11.49 1.99
C PHE A 102 16.96 -10.32 2.66
N ASP A 103 17.67 -9.63 3.55
CA ASP A 103 17.19 -8.44 4.24
C ASP A 103 17.37 -7.21 3.35
N CYS A 104 16.33 -6.90 2.57
CA CYS A 104 16.31 -5.78 1.61
C CYS A 104 15.80 -4.49 2.25
N ASP A 105 16.05 -3.35 1.59
CA ASP A 105 15.52 -2.04 2.00
C ASP A 105 14.08 -1.79 1.52
N CYS A 106 13.58 -2.58 0.57
CA CYS A 106 12.24 -2.40 -0.01
C CYS A 106 11.11 -3.00 0.81
N ARG A 107 11.39 -3.92 1.76
CA ARG A 107 10.34 -4.55 2.56
C ARG A 107 9.85 -3.63 3.67
N LYS A 108 8.54 -3.29 3.66
CA LYS A 108 7.87 -2.57 4.76
C LYS A 108 8.11 -3.28 6.10
N PRO A 109 8.48 -2.57 7.18
CA PRO A 109 8.42 -1.10 7.35
C PRO A 109 9.65 -0.31 6.88
N LYS A 110 10.62 -0.90 6.17
CA LYS A 110 11.75 -0.16 5.59
C LYS A 110 11.27 0.71 4.42
N PRO A 111 11.84 1.94 4.26
CA PRO A 111 11.28 2.97 3.38
C PRO A 111 11.65 2.84 1.89
N GLY A 112 12.34 1.77 1.48
CA GLY A 112 12.94 1.68 0.15
C GLY A 112 11.97 1.87 -1.02
N LEU A 113 10.73 1.35 -0.95
CA LEU A 113 9.73 1.55 -2.01
C LEU A 113 9.28 3.01 -2.10
N ILE A 114 9.03 3.68 -0.96
CA ILE A 114 8.68 5.11 -0.93
C ILE A 114 9.86 5.95 -1.43
N SER A 115 11.09 5.62 -1.01
CA SER A 115 12.30 6.30 -1.45
C SER A 115 12.52 6.17 -2.97
N GLN A 116 12.19 5.02 -3.55
CA GLN A 116 12.22 4.82 -5.00
C GLN A 116 11.20 5.72 -5.70
N ALA A 117 9.94 5.69 -5.28
CA ALA A 117 8.90 6.54 -5.83
C ALA A 117 9.23 8.03 -5.70
N ALA A 118 9.84 8.44 -4.57
CA ALA A 118 10.24 9.82 -4.35
C ALA A 118 11.26 10.31 -5.37
N ARG A 119 12.21 9.45 -5.76
CA ARG A 119 13.18 9.75 -6.83
C ARG A 119 12.52 9.80 -8.20
N ASP A 120 11.68 8.80 -8.51
CA ASP A 120 11.06 8.65 -9.83
C ASP A 120 10.09 9.79 -10.15
N PHE A 121 9.40 10.34 -9.15
CA PHE A 121 8.37 11.38 -9.32
C PHE A 121 8.69 12.74 -8.69
N SER A 122 9.85 12.91 -8.07
CA SER A 122 10.22 14.13 -7.32
C SER A 122 9.17 14.50 -6.27
N VAL A 123 8.83 13.55 -5.39
CA VAL A 123 7.77 13.68 -4.39
C VAL A 123 8.20 14.58 -3.22
N ASP A 124 7.28 15.40 -2.75
CA ASP A 124 7.36 16.07 -1.44
C ASP A 124 6.92 15.10 -0.34
N LEU A 125 7.87 14.44 0.30
CA LEU A 125 7.57 13.45 1.33
C LEU A 125 6.85 14.06 2.54
N ALA A 126 7.27 15.23 3.00
CA ALA A 126 6.67 15.87 4.19
C ALA A 126 5.20 16.26 3.98
N GLY A 127 4.81 16.55 2.73
CA GLY A 127 3.44 16.82 2.34
C GLY A 127 2.64 15.58 1.92
N SER A 128 3.23 14.38 2.01
CA SER A 128 2.66 13.13 1.50
C SER A 128 2.16 12.20 2.60
N TRP A 129 1.40 11.18 2.23
CA TRP A 129 0.76 10.23 3.15
C TRP A 129 1.04 8.78 2.79
N MET A 130 1.09 7.91 3.79
CA MET A 130 0.96 6.46 3.66
C MET A 130 -0.39 6.03 4.22
N VAL A 131 -1.17 5.29 3.43
CA VAL A 131 -2.47 4.72 3.81
C VAL A 131 -2.35 3.20 3.81
N GLY A 132 -2.65 2.57 4.94
CA GLY A 132 -2.60 1.12 5.05
C GLY A 132 -3.37 0.59 6.26
N ASP A 133 -3.61 -0.71 6.27
CA ASP A 133 -4.41 -1.43 7.26
C ASP A 133 -3.56 -2.17 8.32
N ARG A 134 -2.22 -2.01 8.25
CA ARG A 134 -1.30 -2.69 9.17
C ARG A 134 -0.43 -1.72 9.93
N TYR A 135 -0.02 -2.13 11.13
CA TYR A 135 0.94 -1.35 11.92
C TYR A 135 2.26 -1.10 11.15
N SER A 136 2.71 -2.06 10.35
CA SER A 136 3.89 -1.89 9.50
C SER A 136 3.80 -0.73 8.49
N ASP A 137 2.60 -0.27 8.15
CA ASP A 137 2.39 0.88 7.29
C ASP A 137 2.55 2.20 8.06
N VAL A 138 2.17 2.20 9.35
CA VAL A 138 2.41 3.32 10.27
C VAL A 138 3.93 3.49 10.49
N GLU A 139 4.63 2.38 10.76
CA GLU A 139 6.09 2.39 10.89
C GLU A 139 6.79 2.81 9.59
N LEU A 140 6.29 2.33 8.43
CA LEU A 140 6.80 2.74 7.12
C LEU A 140 6.68 4.25 6.93
N ALA A 141 5.51 4.82 7.24
CA ALA A 141 5.29 6.26 7.15
C ALA A 141 6.31 7.04 7.97
N ARG A 142 6.53 6.63 9.22
CA ARG A 142 7.53 7.21 10.12
C ARG A 142 8.93 7.14 9.52
N ASN A 143 9.32 5.95 9.06
CA ASN A 143 10.66 5.71 8.49
C ASN A 143 10.89 6.47 7.18
N ALA A 144 9.85 6.74 6.43
CA ALA A 144 9.91 7.48 5.16
C ALA A 144 9.74 9.00 5.31
N GLY A 145 9.36 9.50 6.48
CA GLY A 145 9.09 10.91 6.71
C GLY A 145 7.82 11.42 6.04
N VAL A 146 6.81 10.56 5.90
CA VAL A 146 5.47 10.90 5.42
C VAL A 146 4.47 10.79 6.57
N LYS A 147 3.29 11.38 6.43
CA LYS A 147 2.20 11.20 7.39
C LYS A 147 1.54 9.83 7.24
N SER A 148 0.96 9.30 8.31
CA SER A 148 0.30 8.00 8.35
C SER A 148 -1.21 8.12 8.51
N MET A 149 -1.94 7.37 7.68
CA MET A 149 -3.38 7.18 7.77
C MET A 149 -3.67 5.70 7.92
N PHE A 150 -4.13 5.28 9.10
CA PHE A 150 -4.49 3.89 9.35
C PHE A 150 -5.94 3.64 8.97
N VAL A 151 -6.23 2.56 8.24
CA VAL A 151 -7.60 2.21 7.82
C VAL A 151 -8.09 0.94 8.50
N MET A 152 -9.40 0.90 8.81
CA MET A 152 -10.06 -0.20 9.53
C MET A 152 -10.44 -1.38 8.63
N SER A 153 -10.26 -1.26 7.31
CA SER A 153 -10.43 -2.37 6.36
C SER A 153 -9.33 -3.43 6.54
N GLY A 154 -9.41 -4.54 5.86
CA GLY A 154 -8.42 -5.60 5.93
C GLY A 154 -8.18 -6.12 7.36
N TYR A 155 -6.92 -6.13 7.78
CA TYR A 155 -6.54 -6.46 9.16
C TYR A 155 -6.74 -5.30 10.15
N GLY A 156 -7.02 -4.09 9.65
CA GLY A 156 -6.95 -2.86 10.43
C GLY A 156 -7.78 -2.87 11.69
N ARG A 157 -9.05 -3.26 11.63
CA ARG A 157 -9.91 -3.32 12.82
C ARG A 157 -9.37 -4.28 13.89
N GLY A 158 -8.91 -5.45 13.48
CA GLY A 158 -8.32 -6.42 14.41
C GLY A 158 -7.03 -5.94 15.05
N GLU A 159 -6.10 -5.38 14.27
CA GLU A 159 -4.86 -4.80 14.82
C GLU A 159 -5.16 -3.61 15.73
N TRP A 160 -6.09 -2.73 15.35
CA TRP A 160 -6.48 -1.57 16.17
C TRP A 160 -7.09 -1.96 17.52
N GLU A 161 -8.03 -2.89 17.54
CA GLU A 161 -8.72 -3.30 18.77
C GLU A 161 -7.83 -4.09 19.71
N HIS A 162 -6.95 -4.95 19.20
CA HIS A 162 -6.19 -5.90 20.00
C HIS A 162 -4.72 -5.55 20.21
N GLN A 163 -4.12 -4.69 19.36
CA GLN A 163 -2.67 -4.48 19.36
C GLN A 163 -2.23 -3.03 19.55
N ARG A 164 -3.08 -2.04 19.25
CA ARG A 164 -2.69 -0.60 19.23
C ARG A 164 -2.05 -0.10 20.51
N LEU A 165 -2.43 -0.64 21.67
CA LEU A 165 -1.88 -0.23 22.96
C LEU A 165 -0.40 -0.61 23.12
N ASN A 166 0.09 -1.56 22.31
CA ASN A 166 1.48 -2.01 22.30
C ASN A 166 2.31 -1.33 21.18
N TRP A 167 1.69 -0.48 20.34
CA TRP A 167 2.40 0.19 19.28
C TRP A 167 3.28 1.30 19.83
N THR A 168 4.51 1.34 19.36
CA THR A 168 5.47 2.39 19.69
C THR A 168 5.09 3.72 19.05
N GLU A 169 4.62 3.65 17.80
CA GLU A 169 4.16 4.80 17.03
C GLU A 169 2.63 4.71 16.84
N GLN A 170 1.96 5.84 17.00
CA GLN A 170 0.53 5.93 16.68
C GLN A 170 0.36 6.58 15.31
N PRO A 171 -0.67 6.20 14.53
CA PRO A 171 -0.94 6.87 13.25
C PRO A 171 -1.35 8.32 13.47
N ASP A 172 -1.01 9.18 12.51
CA ASP A 172 -1.43 10.59 12.55
C ASP A 172 -2.95 10.72 12.46
N MET A 173 -3.59 9.85 11.67
CA MET A 173 -5.03 9.80 11.50
C MET A 173 -5.53 8.37 11.29
N VAL A 174 -6.84 8.18 11.49
CA VAL A 174 -7.55 6.90 11.31
C VAL A 174 -8.80 7.13 10.48
N ALA A 175 -9.13 6.19 9.59
CA ALA A 175 -10.33 6.20 8.75
C ALA A 175 -10.93 4.79 8.65
N GLU A 176 -12.21 4.69 8.28
CA GLU A 176 -12.85 3.38 8.10
C GLU A 176 -12.31 2.62 6.88
N ASN A 177 -11.97 3.35 5.80
CA ASN A 177 -11.48 2.76 4.55
C ASN A 177 -10.72 3.79 3.70
N LEU A 178 -10.22 3.35 2.55
CA LEU A 178 -9.45 4.19 1.64
C LEU A 178 -10.23 5.43 1.16
N LEU A 179 -11.54 5.32 0.93
CA LEU A 179 -12.32 6.47 0.43
C LEU A 179 -12.41 7.58 1.48
N GLU A 180 -12.73 7.24 2.71
CA GLU A 180 -12.75 8.22 3.80
C GLU A 180 -11.35 8.79 4.07
N ALA A 181 -10.32 7.93 4.05
CA ALA A 181 -8.93 8.37 4.17
C ALA A 181 -8.57 9.44 3.15
N VAL A 182 -8.90 9.21 1.88
CA VAL A 182 -8.64 10.15 0.79
C VAL A 182 -9.44 11.44 0.95
N GLN A 183 -10.71 11.38 1.34
CA GLN A 183 -11.53 12.57 1.60
C GLN A 183 -10.91 13.45 2.69
N ILE A 184 -10.41 12.85 3.76
CA ILE A 184 -9.73 13.57 4.84
C ILE A 184 -8.42 14.19 4.35
N ILE A 185 -7.61 13.44 3.58
CA ILE A 185 -6.31 13.91 3.07
C ILE A 185 -6.47 15.09 2.10
N VAL A 186 -7.41 14.99 1.18
CA VAL A 186 -7.61 16.02 0.14
C VAL A 186 -8.19 17.31 0.73
N ALA A 187 -8.91 17.23 1.85
CA ALA A 187 -9.46 18.39 2.55
C ALA A 187 -8.41 19.20 3.35
N GLN A 188 -7.16 18.74 3.46
CA GLN A 188 -6.04 19.42 4.14
C GLN A 188 -5.19 20.26 3.17
#